data_8917af48ea47d584210cf9727ec5a897
#
_entry.id   8917af48ea47d584210cf9727ec5a897
#
_cell.length_a   1.000
_cell.length_b   1.000
_cell.length_c   1.000
_cell.angle_alpha   90.00
_cell.angle_beta   90.00
_cell.angle_gamma   90.00
#
_symmetry.space_group_name_H-M   'P 1'
#
loop_
_entity.id
_entity.type
_entity.pdbx_description
1 polymer ?
#
loop_
_entity_poly.entity_id
_entity_poly.type
_entity_poly.pdbx_seq_one_letter_code
_entity_poly.pdbx_strand_id
1 'polypeptide(L)'
;MALLDDLVWRHATKAYDPTKKLREEDLMKIVEAARLAPTSSGLQQFRLIVVGNQELKEKMVEGALNPDCMRECSHVIVFAAWDEYLSLIHI
;
A
#
# COMPACT_ATOMS: atom_id res chain seq x y z
N MET A 1 0.69 -11.79 24.54
CA MET A 1 1.71 -11.70 23.51
C MET A 1 1.33 -10.67 22.46
N ALA A 2 2.22 -9.74 22.20
CA ALA A 2 1.93 -8.59 21.32
C ALA A 2 1.48 -8.99 19.91
N LEU A 3 2.06 -10.03 19.34
CA LEU A 3 1.70 -10.45 17.98
C LEU A 3 0.23 -10.86 17.86
N LEU A 4 -0.24 -11.67 18.79
CA LEU A 4 -1.64 -12.13 18.76
C LEU A 4 -2.61 -10.98 19.05
N ASP A 5 -2.25 -10.11 19.98
CA ASP A 5 -3.05 -8.94 20.30
C ASP A 5 -3.15 -8.02 19.07
N ASP A 6 -2.05 -7.82 18.37
CA ASP A 6 -2.01 -7.00 17.17
C ASP A 6 -2.86 -7.60 16.05
N LEU A 7 -2.82 -8.91 15.89
CA LEU A 7 -3.62 -9.58 14.87
C LEU A 7 -5.12 -9.51 15.17
N VAL A 8 -5.50 -9.60 16.45
CA VAL A 8 -6.89 -9.45 16.85
C VAL A 8 -7.37 -8.01 16.66
N TRP A 9 -6.50 -7.04 16.97
CA TRP A 9 -6.81 -5.62 16.79
C TRP A 9 -6.94 -5.22 15.32
N ARG A 10 -6.13 -5.83 14.45
CA ARG A 10 -6.11 -5.48 13.03
C ARG A 10 -7.47 -5.73 12.36
N HIS A 11 -7.90 -4.82 11.57
CA HIS A 11 -9.12 -4.95 10.76
C HIS A 11 -8.97 -4.12 9.48
N ALA A 12 -9.82 -4.39 8.50
CA ALA A 12 -9.88 -3.58 7.29
C ALA A 12 -10.70 -2.33 7.57
N THR A 13 -10.04 -1.20 7.65
CA THR A 13 -10.67 0.09 7.94
C THR A 13 -11.57 0.52 6.79
N LYS A 14 -12.81 0.89 7.08
CA LYS A 14 -13.79 1.28 6.06
C LYS A 14 -13.91 2.79 5.87
N ALA A 15 -13.42 3.58 6.83
CA ALA A 15 -13.48 5.04 6.77
C ALA A 15 -12.27 5.63 7.46
N TYR A 16 -11.81 6.77 6.97
CA TYR A 16 -10.65 7.48 7.52
C TYR A 16 -11.03 8.93 7.83
N ASP A 17 -10.25 9.55 8.69
CA ASP A 17 -10.37 10.97 8.98
C ASP A 17 -9.58 11.76 7.92
N PRO A 18 -10.26 12.48 7.01
CA PRO A 18 -9.57 13.19 5.93
C PRO A 18 -8.72 14.36 6.40
N THR A 19 -8.87 14.78 7.66
CA THR A 19 -8.08 15.89 8.22
C THR A 19 -6.72 15.42 8.76
N LYS A 20 -6.54 14.10 8.91
CA LYS A 20 -5.31 13.53 9.46
C LYS A 20 -4.48 12.91 8.35
N LYS A 21 -3.20 13.27 8.33
CA LYS A 21 -2.23 12.73 7.37
C LYS A 21 -1.08 12.07 8.10
N LEU A 22 -0.52 11.02 7.48
CA LEU A 22 0.67 10.37 8.01
C LEU A 22 1.87 11.31 7.95
N ARG A 23 2.71 11.24 8.98
CA ARG A 23 4.00 11.91 8.94
C ARG A 23 4.93 11.17 7.99
N GLU A 24 5.87 11.89 7.41
CA GLU A 24 6.85 11.34 6.48
C GLU A 24 7.58 10.13 7.08
N GLU A 25 7.99 10.22 8.35
CA GLU A 25 8.64 9.12 9.06
C GLU A 25 7.82 7.84 9.07
N ASP A 26 6.53 7.97 9.37
CA ASP A 26 5.65 6.81 9.47
C ASP A 26 5.39 6.22 8.09
N LEU A 27 5.24 7.07 7.09
CA LEU A 27 5.09 6.63 5.70
C LEU A 27 6.31 5.82 5.25
N MET A 28 7.51 6.30 5.57
CA MET A 28 8.74 5.61 5.20
C MET A 28 8.88 4.26 5.90
N LYS A 29 8.38 4.14 7.13
CA LYS A 29 8.37 2.86 7.84
C LYS A 29 7.46 1.85 7.14
N ILE A 30 6.31 2.30 6.65
CA ILE A 30 5.37 1.44 5.93
C ILE A 30 6.01 0.97 4.61
N VAL A 31 6.64 1.87 3.88
CA VAL A 31 7.32 1.54 2.63
C VAL A 31 8.44 0.53 2.89
N GLU A 32 9.21 0.72 3.95
CA GLU A 32 10.28 -0.21 4.33
C GLU A 32 9.72 -1.58 4.70
N ALA A 33 8.59 -1.63 5.39
CA ALA A 33 7.94 -2.89 5.72
C ALA A 33 7.56 -3.66 4.46
N ALA A 34 7.07 -2.96 3.43
CA ALA A 34 6.75 -3.58 2.15
C ALA A 34 8.01 -4.10 1.46
N ARG A 35 9.12 -3.35 1.52
CA ARG A 35 10.39 -3.76 0.93
C ARG A 35 10.92 -5.04 1.58
N LEU A 36 10.71 -5.19 2.88
CA LEU A 36 11.21 -6.35 3.63
C LEU A 36 10.28 -7.55 3.61
N ALA A 37 9.09 -7.40 3.02
CA ALA A 37 8.13 -8.50 2.94
C ALA A 37 8.69 -9.64 2.08
N PRO A 38 8.44 -10.90 2.47
CA PRO A 38 8.91 -12.04 1.69
C PRO A 38 8.15 -12.13 0.36
N THR A 39 8.90 -12.14 -0.74
CA THR A 39 8.34 -12.31 -2.07
C THR A 39 8.74 -13.69 -2.60
N SER A 40 7.99 -14.19 -3.59
CA SER A 40 8.28 -15.48 -4.18
C SER A 40 9.71 -15.49 -4.74
N SER A 41 10.50 -16.45 -4.29
CA SER A 41 11.92 -16.61 -4.66
C SER A 41 12.79 -15.37 -4.37
N GLY A 42 12.31 -14.44 -3.55
CA GLY A 42 13.05 -13.24 -3.20
C GLY A 42 13.26 -12.25 -4.32
N LEU A 43 12.51 -12.36 -5.41
CA LEU A 43 12.73 -11.54 -6.63
C LEU A 43 12.17 -10.13 -6.52
N GLN A 44 11.30 -9.86 -5.55
CA GLN A 44 10.66 -8.54 -5.40
C GLN A 44 10.07 -8.01 -6.71
N GLN A 45 9.17 -8.79 -7.29
CA GLN A 45 8.59 -8.59 -8.63
C GLN A 45 7.53 -7.51 -8.66
N PHE A 46 7.77 -6.40 -8.00
CA PHE A 46 6.79 -5.32 -7.94
C PHE A 46 7.49 -3.98 -7.76
N ARG A 47 6.74 -2.94 -8.06
CA ARG A 47 7.15 -1.56 -7.80
C ARG A 47 6.08 -0.93 -6.92
N LEU A 48 6.51 -0.16 -5.92
CA LEU A 48 5.59 0.59 -5.08
C LEU A 48 5.43 2.00 -5.63
N ILE A 49 4.18 2.43 -5.73
CA ILE A 49 3.86 3.79 -6.11
C ILE A 49 3.06 4.38 -4.95
N VAL A 50 3.59 5.43 -4.35
CA VAL A 50 2.93 6.10 -3.22
C VAL A 50 2.25 7.35 -3.73
N VAL A 51 0.93 7.42 -3.59
CA VAL A 51 0.13 8.53 -4.05
C VAL A 51 -0.38 9.34 -2.87
N GLY A 52 0.15 10.54 -2.71
CA GLY A 52 -0.31 11.48 -1.70
C GLY A 52 -1.08 12.66 -2.28
N ASN A 53 -1.11 12.78 -3.60
CA ASN A 53 -1.78 13.88 -4.29
C ASN A 53 -3.29 13.67 -4.30
N GLN A 54 -4.04 14.62 -3.75
CA GLN A 54 -5.50 14.50 -3.63
C GLN A 54 -6.19 14.44 -5.00
N GLU A 55 -5.72 15.18 -5.98
CA GLU A 55 -6.29 15.15 -7.32
C GLU A 55 -6.14 13.78 -7.98
N LEU A 56 -4.98 13.14 -7.82
CA LEU A 56 -4.76 11.81 -8.35
C LEU A 56 -5.64 10.79 -7.64
N LYS A 57 -5.78 10.91 -6.32
CA LYS A 57 -6.66 10.01 -5.55
C LYS A 57 -8.10 10.12 -6.02
N GLU A 58 -8.57 11.33 -6.29
CA GLU A 58 -9.92 11.54 -6.82
C GLU A 58 -10.13 10.87 -8.17
N LYS A 59 -9.12 10.91 -9.03
CA LYS A 59 -9.19 10.23 -10.33
C LYS A 59 -9.17 8.72 -10.19
N MET A 60 -8.50 8.20 -9.18
CA MET A 60 -8.42 6.76 -8.92
C MET A 60 -9.71 6.17 -8.36
N VAL A 61 -10.60 7.01 -7.85
CA VAL A 61 -11.88 6.59 -7.25
C VAL A 61 -12.72 5.76 -8.21
N GLU A 62 -12.68 6.07 -9.50
CA GLU A 62 -13.48 5.36 -10.51
C GLU A 62 -13.19 3.86 -10.56
N GLY A 63 -11.96 3.47 -10.26
CA GLY A 63 -11.57 2.05 -10.25
C GLY A 63 -11.57 1.42 -8.87
N ALA A 64 -11.99 2.14 -7.84
CA ALA A 64 -11.89 1.67 -6.46
C ALA A 64 -13.16 0.95 -6.02
N LEU A 65 -12.98 -0.16 -5.28
CA LEU A 65 -14.09 -0.86 -4.65
C LEU A 65 -14.63 -0.09 -3.45
N ASN A 66 -13.77 0.66 -2.77
CA ASN A 66 -14.14 1.51 -1.63
C ASN A 66 -13.72 2.94 -1.90
N PRO A 67 -14.52 3.70 -2.68
CA PRO A 67 -14.13 5.05 -3.08
C PRO A 67 -13.92 6.02 -1.91
N ASP A 68 -14.70 5.88 -0.84
CA ASP A 68 -14.55 6.76 0.32
C ASP A 68 -13.20 6.58 1.02
N CYS A 69 -12.73 5.34 1.15
CA CYS A 69 -11.41 5.06 1.69
C CYS A 69 -10.32 5.70 0.83
N MET A 70 -10.49 5.62 -0.49
CA MET A 70 -9.53 6.20 -1.45
C MET A 70 -9.43 7.72 -1.29
N ARG A 71 -10.56 8.39 -1.09
CA ARG A 71 -10.60 9.85 -0.92
C ARG A 71 -10.07 10.31 0.42
N GLU A 72 -10.40 9.58 1.48
CA GLU A 72 -10.16 10.00 2.85
C GLU A 72 -8.80 9.64 3.41
N CYS A 73 -8.14 8.63 2.84
CA CYS A 73 -6.85 8.17 3.36
C CYS A 73 -5.75 9.21 3.15
N SER A 74 -4.68 9.08 3.95
CA SER A 74 -3.52 9.94 3.81
C SER A 74 -2.81 9.69 2.48
N HIS A 75 -2.52 8.42 2.20
CA HIS A 75 -1.79 8.00 1.01
C HIS A 75 -2.38 6.70 0.48
N VAL A 76 -2.27 6.50 -0.82
CA VAL A 76 -2.59 5.23 -1.47
C VAL A 76 -1.28 4.61 -1.93
N ILE A 77 -1.09 3.35 -1.59
CA ILE A 77 0.09 2.60 -2.02
C ILE A 77 -0.34 1.61 -3.08
N VAL A 78 0.22 1.75 -4.27
CA VAL A 78 -0.10 0.88 -5.39
C VAL A 78 1.06 -0.11 -5.58
N PHE A 79 0.74 -1.39 -5.60
CA PHE A 79 1.70 -2.44 -5.91
C PHE A 79 1.58 -2.76 -7.39
N ALA A 80 2.56 -2.34 -8.17
CA ALA A 80 2.58 -2.62 -9.60
C ALA A 80 3.46 -3.84 -9.86
N ALA A 81 2.83 -4.94 -10.22
CA ALA A 81 3.56 -6.19 -10.47
C ALA A 81 4.26 -6.16 -11.83
N TRP A 82 5.40 -6.83 -11.92
CA TRP A 82 6.10 -6.98 -13.20
C TRP A 82 5.30 -7.96 -14.06
N ASP A 83 5.08 -7.61 -15.31
CA ASP A 83 4.42 -8.50 -16.25
C ASP A 83 5.42 -9.32 -17.08
N GLU A 84 6.70 -8.92 -17.10
CA GLU A 84 7.75 -9.59 -17.86
C GLU A 84 8.85 -10.21 -17.00
N TYR A 85 8.56 -10.45 -15.70
CA TYR A 85 9.58 -11.00 -14.82
C TYR A 85 10.05 -12.41 -15.23
N LEU A 86 9.24 -13.13 -15.99
CA LEU A 86 9.59 -14.46 -16.47
C LEU A 86 10.86 -14.47 -17.32
N SER A 87 11.11 -13.41 -18.06
CA SER A 87 12.33 -13.30 -18.87
C SER A 87 13.57 -13.23 -17.98
N LEU A 88 13.43 -12.73 -16.76
CA LEU A 88 14.53 -12.70 -15.79
C LEU A 88 14.77 -14.08 -15.17
N ILE A 89 13.74 -14.87 -15.05
CA ILE A 89 13.83 -16.21 -14.46
C ILE A 89 14.46 -17.20 -15.44
N HIS A 90 14.18 -17.04 -16.73
CA HIS A 90 14.62 -17.94 -17.77
C HIS A 90 15.99 -17.62 -18.35
N ILE A 91 16.66 -16.63 -17.80
CA ILE A 91 18.04 -16.33 -18.13
C ILE A 91 18.97 -17.40 -17.54
#